data_6ac172136752c5ee38843730b0066f2a
#
_entry.id   6ac172136752c5ee38843730b0066f2a
#
_cell.length_a   1.000
_cell.length_b   1.000
_cell.length_c   1.000
_cell.angle_alpha   90.00
_cell.angle_beta   90.00
_cell.angle_gamma   90.00
#
_symmetry.space_group_name_H-M   'P 1'
#
loop_
_entity.id
_entity.type
_entity.pdbx_description
1 polymer ?
#
loop_
_entity_poly.entity_id
_entity_poly.type
_entity_poly.pdbx_seq_one_letter_code
_entity_poly.pdbx_strand_id
1 'polypeptide(L)'
;MGNDKYTAIDFFCGGGGMTCGLRQAGIDVIAGVDLDKEAQSTYETNNPGSVFVLANIRNLQDDYFEKKFSVRRNDDNLVLIGCSPCQFYSIINTSKEKSKESKDLLLEFQRFVRYYNPGYVLVENVPGIITNKYSVLPEFLSFLENNNYIIKQDVIDMSYYGVPQTRRRFSLIASRVKSVSLPVKEEKQAILRDYIGESHGFPKINAGHKDKTDFNHTTAGLSSICLKRLMKTKTDGGSRLDWKDDEELQLKCFIGKDENFKDTFGRMWWDRPAPTITTKFFSISNGRFAHPEENRAISLREGAVLQTFPRNYIFKTSSIASTARLIGNAVPCEYARRLGEIIVNK
;
A
#
# COMPACT_ATOMS: atom_id res chain seq x y z
N MET A 1 -31.50 18.75 8.22
CA MET A 1 -30.33 18.09 8.77
C MET A 1 -29.20 18.32 7.81
N GLY A 2 -28.20 19.16 8.15
CA GLY A 2 -27.07 19.44 7.28
C GLY A 2 -26.36 18.14 7.02
N ASN A 3 -26.07 17.86 5.76
CA ASN A 3 -25.19 16.75 5.35
C ASN A 3 -23.79 17.18 5.82
N ASP A 4 -23.38 16.77 7.02
CA ASP A 4 -22.04 17.04 7.55
C ASP A 4 -21.04 16.31 6.67
N LYS A 5 -20.53 17.01 5.66
CA LYS A 5 -19.59 16.45 4.69
C LYS A 5 -18.21 16.32 5.35
N TYR A 6 -17.74 15.10 5.53
CA TYR A 6 -16.38 14.86 5.98
C TYR A 6 -15.37 15.28 4.90
N THR A 7 -14.33 16.00 5.31
CA THR A 7 -13.21 16.38 4.44
C THR A 7 -11.91 15.77 4.94
N ALA A 8 -10.98 15.49 4.03
CA ALA A 8 -9.71 14.89 4.43
C ALA A 8 -8.51 15.48 3.69
N ILE A 9 -7.33 15.37 4.34
CA ILE A 9 -6.02 15.64 3.76
C ILE A 9 -5.18 14.38 3.94
N ASP A 10 -4.65 13.85 2.82
CA ASP A 10 -3.84 12.62 2.79
C ASP A 10 -2.35 12.96 2.67
N PHE A 11 -1.63 12.93 3.79
CA PHE A 11 -0.18 13.10 3.81
C PHE A 11 0.52 11.80 3.45
N PHE A 12 1.53 11.92 2.57
CA PHE A 12 2.25 10.80 1.96
C PHE A 12 1.34 9.95 1.05
N CYS A 13 0.51 10.63 0.26
CA CYS A 13 -0.58 10.02 -0.50
C CYS A 13 -0.13 9.06 -1.61
N GLY A 14 1.13 9.17 -2.10
CA GLY A 14 1.65 8.36 -3.20
C GLY A 14 0.70 8.32 -4.40
N GLY A 15 0.44 7.14 -4.91
CA GLY A 15 -0.51 6.92 -6.01
C GLY A 15 -1.99 7.00 -5.63
N GLY A 16 -2.34 7.39 -4.39
CA GLY A 16 -3.71 7.66 -3.98
C GLY A 16 -4.52 6.46 -3.48
N GLY A 17 -3.87 5.42 -2.95
CA GLY A 17 -4.60 4.24 -2.44
C GLY A 17 -5.51 4.56 -1.26
N MET A 18 -5.00 5.29 -0.26
CA MET A 18 -5.80 5.75 0.89
C MET A 18 -6.88 6.73 0.44
N THR A 19 -6.52 7.72 -0.36
CA THR A 19 -7.47 8.68 -0.96
C THR A 19 -8.61 7.98 -1.68
N CYS A 20 -8.30 6.98 -2.53
CA CYS A 20 -9.30 6.22 -3.30
C CYS A 20 -10.32 5.54 -2.37
N GLY A 21 -9.84 4.82 -1.35
CA GLY A 21 -10.72 4.12 -0.42
C GLY A 21 -11.59 5.07 0.42
N LEU A 22 -11.04 6.16 0.93
CA LEU A 22 -11.80 7.15 1.71
C LEU A 22 -12.88 7.83 0.85
N ARG A 23 -12.58 8.15 -0.40
CA ARG A 23 -13.59 8.68 -1.33
C ARG A 23 -14.71 7.69 -1.61
N GLN A 24 -14.41 6.40 -1.73
CA GLN A 24 -15.42 5.34 -1.83
C GLN A 24 -16.32 5.26 -0.59
N ALA A 25 -15.79 5.59 0.59
CA ALA A 25 -16.57 5.70 1.83
C ALA A 25 -17.38 7.01 1.96
N GLY A 26 -17.26 7.93 1.00
CA GLY A 26 -17.99 9.20 1.01
C GLY A 26 -17.25 10.38 1.69
N ILE A 27 -15.98 10.23 2.00
CA ILE A 27 -15.14 11.31 2.52
C ILE A 27 -14.52 12.09 1.36
N ASP A 28 -14.65 13.42 1.38
CA ASP A 28 -14.06 14.31 0.38
C ASP A 28 -12.60 14.58 0.67
N VAL A 29 -11.70 13.85 0.02
CA VAL A 29 -10.27 14.10 0.14
C VAL A 29 -9.90 15.30 -0.75
N ILE A 30 -9.68 16.46 -0.14
CA ILE A 30 -9.47 17.73 -0.83
C ILE A 30 -8.04 17.92 -1.32
N ALA A 31 -7.07 17.31 -0.63
CA ALA A 31 -5.66 17.37 -1.01
C ALA A 31 -4.90 16.09 -0.63
N GLY A 32 -3.94 15.70 -1.47
CA GLY A 32 -2.92 14.70 -1.18
C GLY A 32 -1.53 15.33 -1.24
N VAL A 33 -0.70 15.09 -0.25
CA VAL A 33 0.68 15.62 -0.18
C VAL A 33 1.66 14.49 -0.41
N ASP A 34 2.57 14.65 -1.34
CA ASP A 34 3.70 13.72 -1.52
C ASP A 34 4.92 14.43 -2.10
N LEU A 35 6.09 13.86 -1.89
CA LEU A 35 7.37 14.31 -2.45
C LEU A 35 7.65 13.70 -3.84
N ASP A 36 6.96 12.61 -4.18
CA ASP A 36 7.19 11.86 -5.40
C ASP A 36 6.44 12.44 -6.59
N LYS A 37 7.14 13.19 -7.43
CA LYS A 37 6.60 13.76 -8.67
C LYS A 37 5.97 12.70 -9.61
N GLU A 38 6.48 11.47 -9.62
CA GLU A 38 5.95 10.37 -10.44
C GLU A 38 4.52 9.96 -10.01
N ALA A 39 4.12 10.29 -8.78
CA ALA A 39 2.77 10.01 -8.30
C ALA A 39 1.72 11.00 -8.81
N GLN A 40 2.10 12.24 -9.10
CA GLN A 40 1.18 13.34 -9.37
C GLN A 40 0.16 13.02 -10.46
N SER A 41 0.61 12.67 -11.66
CA SER A 41 -0.30 12.39 -12.79
C SER A 41 -1.25 11.22 -12.52
N THR A 42 -0.78 10.19 -11.80
CA THR A 42 -1.63 9.07 -11.37
C THR A 42 -2.68 9.54 -10.35
N TYR A 43 -2.26 10.28 -9.34
CA TYR A 43 -3.15 10.79 -8.29
C TYR A 43 -4.26 11.67 -8.86
N GLU A 44 -3.90 12.72 -9.62
CA GLU A 44 -4.83 13.70 -10.18
C GLU A 44 -5.82 13.08 -11.18
N THR A 45 -5.34 12.12 -11.99
CA THR A 45 -6.22 11.42 -12.97
C THR A 45 -7.35 10.65 -12.28
N ASN A 46 -7.08 10.04 -11.14
CA ASN A 46 -8.03 9.15 -10.46
C ASN A 46 -8.83 9.83 -9.33
N ASN A 47 -8.41 11.01 -8.91
CA ASN A 47 -9.04 11.72 -7.79
C ASN A 47 -9.49 13.14 -8.21
N PRO A 48 -10.45 13.26 -9.17
CA PRO A 48 -10.91 14.56 -9.62
C PRO A 48 -11.48 15.37 -8.44
N GLY A 49 -11.07 16.64 -8.36
CA GLY A 49 -11.43 17.54 -7.26
C GLY A 49 -10.49 17.48 -6.06
N SER A 50 -9.59 16.51 -5.98
CA SER A 50 -8.49 16.48 -5.00
C SER A 50 -7.21 17.06 -5.63
N VAL A 51 -6.52 17.94 -4.93
CA VAL A 51 -5.30 18.60 -5.42
C VAL A 51 -4.07 17.82 -4.95
N PHE A 52 -3.17 17.48 -5.88
CA PHE A 52 -1.86 16.95 -5.50
C PHE A 52 -0.93 18.09 -5.11
N VAL A 53 -0.42 18.06 -3.89
CA VAL A 53 0.55 19.02 -3.37
C VAL A 53 1.93 18.39 -3.41
N LEU A 54 2.71 18.70 -4.45
CA LEU A 54 4.09 18.24 -4.58
C LEU A 54 4.98 19.00 -3.60
N ALA A 55 5.21 18.45 -2.43
CA ALA A 55 5.99 19.10 -1.40
C ALA A 55 6.62 18.10 -0.42
N ASN A 56 7.76 18.49 0.16
CA ASN A 56 8.23 17.87 1.38
C ASN A 56 7.41 18.43 2.56
N ILE A 57 6.80 17.56 3.35
CA ILE A 57 5.97 17.93 4.50
C ILE A 57 6.71 18.88 5.45
N ARG A 58 8.03 18.74 5.60
CA ARG A 58 8.87 19.62 6.44
C ARG A 58 8.88 21.07 5.99
N ASN A 59 8.64 21.32 4.70
CA ASN A 59 8.69 22.66 4.10
C ASN A 59 7.31 23.35 4.06
N LEU A 60 6.23 22.61 4.36
CA LEU A 60 4.88 23.17 4.42
C LEU A 60 4.69 23.96 5.72
N GLN A 61 4.12 25.14 5.63
CA GLN A 61 3.71 25.91 6.81
C GLN A 61 2.48 25.25 7.46
N ASP A 62 2.31 25.37 8.77
CA ASP A 62 1.19 24.75 9.49
C ASP A 62 -0.17 25.23 8.96
N ASP A 63 -0.27 26.48 8.58
CA ASP A 63 -1.49 27.14 8.08
C ASP A 63 -1.72 26.97 6.57
N TYR A 64 -0.92 26.12 5.87
CA TYR A 64 -0.97 25.98 4.42
C TYR A 64 -2.36 25.63 3.90
N PHE A 65 -3.02 24.64 4.53
CA PHE A 65 -4.35 24.18 4.08
C PHE A 65 -5.47 25.13 4.47
N GLU A 66 -5.32 25.91 5.55
CA GLU A 66 -6.22 26.99 5.91
C GLU A 66 -6.21 28.07 4.82
N LYS A 67 -5.02 28.52 4.41
CA LYS A 67 -4.84 29.55 3.40
C LYS A 67 -5.27 29.13 1.99
N LYS A 68 -4.99 27.89 1.62
CA LYS A 68 -5.16 27.43 0.24
C LYS A 68 -6.49 26.72 -0.02
N PHE A 69 -7.04 26.04 0.98
CA PHE A 69 -8.21 25.18 0.85
C PHE A 69 -9.33 25.54 1.83
N SER A 70 -9.18 26.63 2.60
CA SER A 70 -10.14 27.06 3.62
C SER A 70 -10.44 26.01 4.69
N VAL A 71 -9.47 25.13 4.98
CA VAL A 71 -9.59 24.12 6.05
C VAL A 71 -9.64 24.83 7.39
N ARG A 72 -10.65 24.50 8.19
CA ARG A 72 -10.84 25.13 9.51
C ARG A 72 -10.09 24.36 10.59
N ARG A 73 -9.63 25.11 11.59
CA ARG A 73 -9.11 24.51 12.84
C ARG A 73 -10.29 24.04 13.71
N ASN A 74 -10.06 23.00 14.49
CA ASN A 74 -11.05 22.38 15.39
C ASN A 74 -12.30 21.89 14.65
N ASP A 75 -12.18 21.51 13.37
CA ASP A 75 -13.27 20.97 12.58
C ASP A 75 -13.49 19.50 12.95
N ASP A 76 -14.68 19.18 13.46
CA ASP A 76 -15.08 17.84 13.87
C ASP A 76 -15.20 16.87 12.69
N ASN A 77 -15.39 17.38 11.48
CA ASN A 77 -15.52 16.60 10.25
C ASN A 77 -14.21 16.51 9.44
N LEU A 78 -13.13 17.10 9.95
CA LEU A 78 -11.81 17.01 9.32
C LEU A 78 -11.13 15.68 9.68
N VAL A 79 -10.59 15.00 8.67
CA VAL A 79 -9.78 13.79 8.80
C VAL A 79 -8.36 14.10 8.32
N LEU A 80 -7.36 13.91 9.14
CA LEU A 80 -5.96 13.94 8.72
C LEU A 80 -5.39 12.52 8.66
N ILE A 81 -4.69 12.23 7.56
CA ILE A 81 -4.12 10.92 7.29
C ILE A 81 -2.60 11.03 7.21
N GLY A 82 -1.86 10.19 7.95
CA GLY A 82 -0.42 10.20 8.03
C GLY A 82 0.21 8.82 7.80
N CYS A 83 0.17 8.32 6.55
CA CYS A 83 0.79 7.04 6.18
C CYS A 83 2.28 7.25 5.81
N SER A 84 3.08 7.67 6.77
CA SER A 84 4.48 8.06 6.54
C SER A 84 5.34 6.92 6.01
N PRO A 85 6.37 7.21 5.16
CA PRO A 85 7.29 6.21 4.65
C PRO A 85 7.92 5.39 5.76
N CYS A 86 7.85 4.06 5.62
CA CYS A 86 8.26 3.07 6.62
C CYS A 86 9.72 2.63 6.52
N GLN A 87 10.54 3.29 5.71
CA GLN A 87 11.91 2.84 5.39
C GLN A 87 12.78 2.66 6.64
N PHE A 88 12.63 3.52 7.64
CA PHE A 88 13.35 3.42 8.90
C PHE A 88 12.92 2.21 9.76
N TYR A 89 11.66 1.83 9.72
CA TYR A 89 11.09 0.76 10.52
C TYR A 89 11.05 -0.60 9.81
N SER A 90 11.41 -0.65 8.52
CA SER A 90 11.38 -1.89 7.72
C SER A 90 12.63 -2.74 7.96
N ILE A 91 12.42 -4.03 8.26
CA ILE A 91 13.49 -5.04 8.45
C ILE A 91 14.27 -5.29 7.14
N ILE A 92 13.67 -5.00 5.99
CA ILE A 92 14.23 -5.31 4.65
C ILE A 92 15.18 -4.20 4.16
N ASN A 93 15.23 -3.06 4.83
CA ASN A 93 15.99 -1.91 4.34
C ASN A 93 17.48 -1.98 4.66
N THR A 94 18.32 -1.95 3.62
CA THR A 94 19.79 -1.98 3.70
C THR A 94 20.45 -0.59 3.66
N SER A 95 19.69 0.48 3.37
CA SER A 95 20.21 1.84 3.23
C SER A 95 20.02 2.66 4.52
N LYS A 96 21.09 2.78 5.32
CA LYS A 96 21.06 3.49 6.61
C LYS A 96 20.81 5.01 6.50
N GLU A 97 21.22 5.66 5.42
CA GLU A 97 21.07 7.13 5.26
C GLU A 97 19.63 7.52 4.94
N LYS A 98 18.99 6.88 3.96
CA LYS A 98 17.58 7.13 3.61
C LYS A 98 16.62 6.75 4.73
N SER A 99 17.03 5.83 5.62
CA SER A 99 16.21 5.45 6.77
C SER A 99 16.16 6.54 7.84
N LYS A 100 17.24 7.30 8.04
CA LYS A 100 17.28 8.39 9.03
C LYS A 100 16.34 9.54 8.66
N GLU A 101 16.22 9.86 7.37
CA GLU A 101 15.34 10.93 6.87
C GLU A 101 13.85 10.66 7.10
N SER A 102 13.44 9.38 7.14
CA SER A 102 12.03 9.02 7.35
C SER A 102 11.64 8.82 8.81
N LYS A 103 12.60 8.86 9.73
CA LYS A 103 12.37 8.57 11.16
C LYS A 103 11.31 9.51 11.78
N ASP A 104 11.44 10.81 11.54
CA ASP A 104 10.68 11.84 12.24
C ASP A 104 9.45 12.33 11.44
N LEU A 105 9.13 11.68 10.29
CA LEU A 105 8.03 12.12 9.44
C LEU A 105 6.65 12.02 10.12
N LEU A 106 6.50 11.10 11.08
CA LEU A 106 5.29 11.02 11.89
C LEU A 106 5.17 12.24 12.84
N LEU A 107 6.29 12.79 13.33
CA LEU A 107 6.27 14.02 14.13
C LEU A 107 5.99 15.26 13.27
N GLU A 108 6.45 15.25 12.02
CA GLU A 108 6.07 16.30 11.06
C GLU A 108 4.56 16.26 10.77
N PHE A 109 3.97 15.08 10.67
CA PHE A 109 2.52 14.92 10.58
C PHE A 109 1.82 15.38 11.86
N GLN A 110 2.36 15.04 13.05
CA GLN A 110 1.84 15.50 14.35
C GLN A 110 1.71 17.03 14.41
N ARG A 111 2.61 17.77 13.80
CA ARG A 111 2.59 19.23 13.74
C ARG A 111 1.28 19.74 13.11
N PHE A 112 0.82 19.13 12.04
CA PHE A 112 -0.46 19.47 11.41
C PHE A 112 -1.64 19.01 12.26
N VAL A 113 -1.59 17.82 12.89
CA VAL A 113 -2.63 17.39 13.84
C VAL A 113 -2.76 18.38 14.99
N ARG A 114 -1.65 18.88 15.52
CA ARG A 114 -1.64 19.91 16.59
C ARG A 114 -2.26 21.23 16.11
N TYR A 115 -1.93 21.66 14.90
CA TYR A 115 -2.40 22.94 14.37
C TYR A 115 -3.90 22.91 14.04
N TYR A 116 -4.34 21.89 13.30
CA TYR A 116 -5.73 21.79 12.84
C TYR A 116 -6.67 21.22 13.89
N ASN A 117 -6.19 20.44 14.84
CA ASN A 117 -7.00 19.71 15.83
C ASN A 117 -8.21 19.02 15.16
N PRO A 118 -7.99 18.09 14.18
CA PRO A 118 -9.05 17.49 13.40
C PRO A 118 -9.96 16.61 14.24
N GLY A 119 -11.18 16.30 13.76
CA GLY A 119 -12.06 15.34 14.40
C GLY A 119 -11.48 13.92 14.41
N TYR A 120 -10.71 13.57 13.36
CA TYR A 120 -10.19 12.21 13.16
C TYR A 120 -8.75 12.22 12.64
N VAL A 121 -8.00 11.22 13.09
CA VAL A 121 -6.61 10.97 12.65
C VAL A 121 -6.49 9.50 12.24
N LEU A 122 -5.93 9.24 11.04
CA LEU A 122 -5.62 7.91 10.53
C LEU A 122 -4.12 7.76 10.32
N VAL A 123 -3.55 6.64 10.77
CA VAL A 123 -2.14 6.28 10.51
C VAL A 123 -2.05 4.81 10.11
N GLU A 124 -1.30 4.54 9.04
CA GLU A 124 -0.87 3.19 8.66
C GLU A 124 0.66 3.13 8.55
N ASN A 125 1.25 2.03 9.00
CA ASN A 125 2.69 1.82 8.89
C ASN A 125 3.03 0.32 8.96
N VAL A 126 4.31 -0.03 8.79
CA VAL A 126 4.78 -1.40 9.03
C VAL A 126 4.78 -1.74 10.52
N PRO A 127 4.63 -3.03 10.91
CA PRO A 127 4.63 -3.45 12.32
C PRO A 127 5.89 -3.04 13.08
N GLY A 128 7.02 -2.89 12.39
CA GLY A 128 8.29 -2.45 12.98
C GLY A 128 8.22 -1.07 13.66
N ILE A 129 7.22 -0.25 13.38
CA ILE A 129 7.03 1.02 14.08
C ILE A 129 6.77 0.82 15.59
N ILE A 130 6.17 -0.32 15.99
CA ILE A 130 5.92 -0.64 17.40
C ILE A 130 7.19 -1.15 18.10
N THR A 131 7.97 -1.99 17.40
CA THR A 131 9.07 -2.75 18.02
C THR A 131 10.42 -2.07 17.93
N ASN A 132 10.57 -1.06 17.08
CA ASN A 132 11.82 -0.34 16.91
C ASN A 132 12.07 0.58 18.12
N LYS A 133 13.20 0.38 18.81
CA LYS A 133 13.58 1.16 20.01
C LYS A 133 13.75 2.68 19.77
N TYR A 134 13.88 3.10 18.52
CA TYR A 134 13.98 4.50 18.12
C TYR A 134 12.69 5.04 17.50
N SER A 135 11.58 4.32 17.69
CA SER A 135 10.29 4.74 17.15
C SER A 135 9.78 6.00 17.84
N VAL A 136 9.24 6.89 17.06
CA VAL A 136 8.56 8.10 17.54
C VAL A 136 7.06 7.85 17.81
N LEU A 137 6.58 6.63 17.62
CA LEU A 137 5.18 6.27 17.86
C LEU A 137 4.74 6.53 19.31
N PRO A 138 5.52 6.19 20.36
CA PRO A 138 5.11 6.47 21.75
C PRO A 138 4.88 7.96 22.02
N GLU A 139 5.72 8.83 21.47
CA GLU A 139 5.55 10.29 21.57
C GLU A 139 4.26 10.74 20.87
N PHE A 140 4.00 10.22 19.67
CA PHE A 140 2.79 10.53 18.92
C PHE A 140 1.51 10.06 19.64
N LEU A 141 1.51 8.87 20.22
CA LEU A 141 0.38 8.36 21.00
C LEU A 141 0.11 9.21 22.23
N SER A 142 1.15 9.52 23.02
CA SER A 142 1.02 10.40 24.18
C SER A 142 0.50 11.79 23.81
N PHE A 143 0.93 12.32 22.64
CA PHE A 143 0.39 13.58 22.13
C PHE A 143 -1.12 13.47 21.85
N LEU A 144 -1.59 12.41 21.19
CA LEU A 144 -3.01 12.22 20.91
C LEU A 144 -3.84 12.07 22.19
N GLU A 145 -3.37 11.28 23.16
CA GLU A 145 -4.03 11.08 24.47
C GLU A 145 -4.15 12.40 25.23
N ASN A 146 -3.08 13.18 25.29
CA ASN A 146 -3.06 14.49 25.96
C ASN A 146 -3.95 15.54 25.28
N ASN A 147 -4.38 15.30 24.03
CA ASN A 147 -5.31 16.15 23.29
C ASN A 147 -6.71 15.52 23.16
N ASN A 148 -7.06 14.62 24.09
CA ASN A 148 -8.38 14.00 24.24
C ASN A 148 -8.83 13.13 23.05
N TYR A 149 -7.89 12.54 22.28
CA TYR A 149 -8.23 11.57 21.26
C TYR A 149 -8.44 10.19 21.88
N ILE A 150 -9.57 9.56 21.55
CA ILE A 150 -9.80 8.12 21.78
C ILE A 150 -9.08 7.36 20.68
N ILE A 151 -8.11 6.51 21.06
CA ILE A 151 -7.24 5.81 20.12
C ILE A 151 -7.65 4.35 20.04
N LYS A 152 -7.71 3.80 18.83
CA LYS A 152 -7.76 2.37 18.53
C LYS A 152 -6.65 2.02 17.56
N GLN A 153 -5.84 1.02 17.91
CA GLN A 153 -4.69 0.61 17.11
C GLN A 153 -4.43 -0.88 17.25
N ASP A 154 -3.93 -1.50 16.19
CA ASP A 154 -3.50 -2.89 16.18
C ASP A 154 -2.57 -3.18 14.99
N VAL A 155 -1.90 -4.33 15.03
CA VAL A 155 -1.20 -4.91 13.87
C VAL A 155 -2.14 -5.89 13.18
N ILE A 156 -2.71 -5.48 12.08
CA ILE A 156 -3.67 -6.26 11.31
C ILE A 156 -3.02 -7.02 10.16
N ASP A 157 -3.59 -8.17 9.81
CA ASP A 157 -3.34 -8.86 8.53
C ASP A 157 -4.49 -8.52 7.58
N MET A 158 -4.19 -7.72 6.57
CA MET A 158 -5.20 -7.18 5.66
C MET A 158 -5.93 -8.24 4.84
N SER A 159 -5.41 -9.47 4.77
CA SER A 159 -6.11 -10.59 4.09
C SER A 159 -7.49 -10.91 4.71
N TYR A 160 -7.70 -10.58 5.99
CA TYR A 160 -8.99 -10.71 6.66
C TYR A 160 -9.89 -9.47 6.54
N TYR A 161 -9.55 -8.54 5.66
CA TYR A 161 -10.28 -7.29 5.45
C TYR A 161 -10.56 -7.02 3.97
N GLY A 162 -10.78 -8.11 3.19
CA GLY A 162 -11.09 -8.02 1.77
C GLY A 162 -9.89 -7.68 0.87
N VAL A 163 -8.65 -7.82 1.38
CA VAL A 163 -7.42 -7.56 0.61
C VAL A 163 -6.71 -8.90 0.33
N PRO A 164 -6.61 -9.38 -0.92
CA PRO A 164 -6.13 -10.73 -1.23
C PRO A 164 -4.60 -10.89 -1.13
N GLN A 165 -4.00 -10.40 -0.05
CA GLN A 165 -2.57 -10.53 0.23
C GLN A 165 -2.28 -10.58 1.73
N THR A 166 -1.25 -11.33 2.11
CA THR A 166 -0.74 -11.39 3.48
C THR A 166 0.06 -10.13 3.80
N ARG A 167 -0.65 -9.02 4.01
CA ARG A 167 -0.07 -7.71 4.31
C ARG A 167 -0.32 -7.33 5.75
N ARG A 168 0.70 -7.47 6.60
CA ARG A 168 0.60 -7.04 7.99
C ARG A 168 1.01 -5.59 8.15
N ARG A 169 0.17 -4.80 8.80
CA ARG A 169 0.39 -3.37 9.04
C ARG A 169 -0.11 -2.95 10.40
N PHE A 170 0.62 -2.04 11.00
CA PHE A 170 0.11 -1.21 12.08
C PHE A 170 -0.96 -0.29 11.52
N SER A 171 -2.11 -0.26 12.16
CA SER A 171 -3.23 0.62 11.82
C SER A 171 -3.71 1.34 13.06
N LEU A 172 -3.93 2.64 12.93
CA LEU A 172 -4.43 3.50 13.99
C LEU A 172 -5.56 4.36 13.45
N ILE A 173 -6.65 4.44 14.21
CA ILE A 173 -7.69 5.43 14.10
C ILE A 173 -7.84 6.13 15.44
N ALA A 174 -7.83 7.46 15.43
CA ALA A 174 -8.07 8.27 16.63
C ALA A 174 -9.15 9.30 16.36
N SER A 175 -9.98 9.57 17.37
CA SER A 175 -11.05 10.56 17.29
C SER A 175 -11.20 11.30 18.60
N ARG A 176 -11.42 12.63 18.52
CA ARG A 176 -11.83 13.47 19.66
C ARG A 176 -13.35 13.73 19.69
N VAL A 177 -14.06 13.24 18.67
CA VAL A 177 -15.50 13.54 18.46
C VAL A 177 -16.40 12.44 19.00
N LYS A 178 -16.06 11.18 18.67
CA LYS A 178 -16.85 9.99 19.06
C LYS A 178 -15.93 8.79 19.32
N SER A 179 -16.47 7.78 19.98
CA SER A 179 -15.80 6.48 20.07
C SER A 179 -15.63 5.87 18.68
N VAL A 180 -14.46 5.31 18.41
CA VAL A 180 -14.12 4.66 17.15
C VAL A 180 -13.63 3.24 17.39
N SER A 181 -13.65 2.40 16.36
CA SER A 181 -13.09 1.06 16.36
C SER A 181 -12.19 0.87 15.13
N LEU A 182 -11.38 -0.18 15.11
CA LEU A 182 -10.84 -0.66 13.84
C LEU A 182 -11.92 -1.44 13.08
N PRO A 183 -11.79 -1.58 11.73
CA PRO A 183 -12.71 -2.40 10.94
C PRO A 183 -12.86 -3.83 11.50
N VAL A 184 -14.02 -4.42 11.31
CA VAL A 184 -14.29 -5.78 11.76
C VAL A 184 -13.53 -6.78 10.90
N LYS A 185 -12.83 -7.70 11.56
CA LYS A 185 -12.11 -8.79 10.92
C LYS A 185 -13.10 -9.82 10.37
N GLU A 186 -12.91 -10.22 9.10
CA GLU A 186 -13.67 -11.30 8.48
C GLU A 186 -13.20 -12.69 8.98
N GLU A 187 -14.08 -13.68 8.90
CA GLU A 187 -13.74 -15.06 9.30
C GLU A 187 -12.75 -15.72 8.33
N LYS A 188 -12.86 -15.40 7.05
CA LYS A 188 -12.04 -15.98 5.97
C LYS A 188 -11.11 -14.95 5.35
N GLN A 189 -9.96 -15.43 4.92
CA GLN A 189 -9.04 -14.61 4.14
C GLN A 189 -9.54 -14.45 2.70
N ALA A 190 -9.33 -13.28 2.12
CA ALA A 190 -9.46 -13.06 0.69
C ALA A 190 -8.33 -13.83 -0.04
N ILE A 191 -8.65 -14.58 -1.07
CA ILE A 191 -7.72 -15.45 -1.80
C ILE A 191 -7.49 -14.94 -3.23
N LEU A 192 -6.39 -15.35 -3.83
CA LEU A 192 -5.95 -14.86 -5.14
C LEU A 192 -6.99 -15.14 -6.25
N ARG A 193 -7.57 -16.33 -6.25
CA ARG A 193 -8.53 -16.82 -7.26
C ARG A 193 -9.72 -15.88 -7.46
N ASP A 194 -10.18 -15.20 -6.41
CA ASP A 194 -11.35 -14.34 -6.43
C ASP A 194 -11.08 -12.96 -7.04
N TYR A 195 -9.83 -12.66 -7.43
CA TYR A 195 -9.44 -11.33 -7.89
C TYR A 195 -8.77 -11.28 -9.27
N ILE A 196 -8.01 -12.31 -9.63
CA ILE A 196 -7.29 -12.35 -10.91
C ILE A 196 -7.57 -13.66 -11.68
N GLY A 197 -7.08 -13.75 -12.90
CA GLY A 197 -7.31 -14.88 -13.81
C GLY A 197 -8.32 -14.57 -14.91
N GLU A 198 -8.50 -15.51 -15.86
CA GLU A 198 -9.36 -15.31 -17.04
C GLU A 198 -10.83 -15.03 -16.68
N SER A 199 -11.37 -15.70 -15.66
CA SER A 199 -12.72 -15.46 -15.14
C SER A 199 -12.93 -14.03 -14.63
N HIS A 200 -11.85 -13.36 -14.27
CA HIS A 200 -11.84 -11.95 -13.83
C HIS A 200 -11.35 -11.00 -14.94
N GLY A 201 -11.38 -11.43 -16.22
CA GLY A 201 -11.03 -10.59 -17.37
C GLY A 201 -9.53 -10.25 -17.45
N PHE A 202 -8.67 -11.15 -17.01
CA PHE A 202 -7.23 -11.10 -17.26
C PHE A 202 -6.87 -12.14 -18.31
N PRO A 203 -6.72 -11.75 -19.58
CA PRO A 203 -6.33 -12.68 -20.64
C PRO A 203 -4.91 -13.19 -20.37
N LYS A 204 -4.63 -14.41 -20.86
CA LYS A 204 -3.28 -14.97 -20.80
C LYS A 204 -2.30 -14.13 -21.60
N ILE A 205 -1.14 -13.83 -21.00
CA ILE A 205 -0.08 -13.06 -21.63
C ILE A 205 1.30 -13.72 -21.40
N ASN A 206 2.25 -13.40 -22.24
CA ASN A 206 3.63 -13.84 -22.07
C ASN A 206 4.46 -12.84 -21.24
N ALA A 207 5.57 -13.31 -20.67
CA ALA A 207 6.57 -12.44 -20.08
C ALA A 207 7.05 -11.37 -21.10
N GLY A 208 7.15 -10.13 -20.67
CA GLY A 208 7.50 -8.98 -21.52
C GLY A 208 6.35 -8.37 -22.30
N HIS A 209 5.10 -8.85 -22.10
CA HIS A 209 3.92 -8.21 -22.68
C HIS A 209 3.80 -6.76 -22.21
N LYS A 210 3.55 -5.86 -23.17
CA LYS A 210 3.32 -4.43 -22.94
C LYS A 210 1.91 -4.08 -23.39
N ASP A 211 1.02 -3.88 -22.46
CA ASP A 211 -0.31 -3.35 -22.73
C ASP A 211 -0.21 -1.83 -22.99
N LYS A 212 -0.76 -1.39 -24.11
CA LYS A 212 -0.78 0.02 -24.52
C LYS A 212 -2.03 0.77 -24.06
N THR A 213 -2.94 0.06 -23.39
CA THR A 213 -4.17 0.65 -22.86
C THR A 213 -3.99 1.12 -21.41
N ASP A 214 -4.92 1.91 -20.93
CA ASP A 214 -4.96 2.35 -19.52
C ASP A 214 -5.19 1.19 -18.54
N PHE A 215 -5.64 0.04 -19.02
CA PHE A 215 -5.77 -1.17 -18.19
C PHE A 215 -4.41 -1.63 -17.68
N ASN A 216 -3.34 -1.46 -18.48
CA ASN A 216 -1.95 -1.72 -18.10
C ASN A 216 -1.68 -3.17 -17.61
N HIS A 217 -2.19 -4.17 -18.35
CA HIS A 217 -1.88 -5.58 -18.11
C HIS A 217 -0.45 -5.92 -18.56
N THR A 218 0.51 -5.11 -18.15
CA THR A 218 1.92 -5.15 -18.54
C THR A 218 2.73 -6.00 -17.56
N THR A 219 3.63 -6.84 -18.08
CA THR A 219 4.56 -7.64 -17.27
C THR A 219 6.00 -7.47 -17.72
N ALA A 220 6.95 -7.61 -16.79
CA ALA A 220 8.35 -7.55 -17.11
C ALA A 220 8.80 -8.76 -17.95
N GLY A 221 9.78 -8.53 -18.82
CA GLY A 221 10.43 -9.61 -19.56
C GLY A 221 11.27 -10.51 -18.65
N LEU A 222 11.51 -11.74 -19.12
CA LEU A 222 12.39 -12.71 -18.48
C LEU A 222 13.57 -13.02 -19.39
N SER A 223 14.75 -13.23 -18.81
CA SER A 223 15.86 -13.84 -19.53
C SER A 223 15.55 -15.32 -19.86
N SER A 224 16.21 -15.89 -20.88
CA SER A 224 16.01 -17.29 -21.28
C SER A 224 16.16 -18.27 -20.10
N ILE A 225 17.17 -18.05 -19.26
CA ILE A 225 17.40 -18.90 -18.07
C ILE A 225 16.30 -18.74 -17.00
N CYS A 226 15.78 -17.52 -16.79
CA CYS A 226 14.68 -17.30 -15.88
C CYS A 226 13.38 -17.92 -16.39
N LEU A 227 13.15 -17.89 -17.71
CA LEU A 227 12.02 -18.56 -18.33
C LEU A 227 12.12 -20.08 -18.17
N LYS A 228 13.29 -20.70 -18.44
CA LYS A 228 13.53 -22.13 -18.22
C LYS A 228 13.26 -22.53 -16.76
N ARG A 229 13.75 -21.74 -15.77
CA ARG A 229 13.45 -21.97 -14.35
C ARG A 229 11.95 -21.99 -14.08
N LEU A 230 11.25 -20.99 -14.59
CA LEU A 230 9.82 -20.88 -14.36
C LEU A 230 9.02 -22.00 -15.06
N MET A 231 9.42 -22.45 -16.24
CA MET A 231 8.83 -23.60 -16.92
C MET A 231 9.01 -24.90 -16.13
N LYS A 232 10.11 -25.05 -15.39
CA LYS A 232 10.38 -26.19 -14.49
C LYS A 232 9.66 -26.08 -13.15
N THR A 233 9.29 -24.86 -12.75
CA THR A 233 8.57 -24.61 -11.49
C THR A 233 7.13 -25.09 -11.64
N LYS A 234 6.69 -26.01 -10.76
CA LYS A 234 5.32 -26.53 -10.76
C LYS A 234 4.29 -25.42 -10.67
N THR A 235 3.18 -25.57 -11.36
CA THR A 235 2.05 -24.65 -11.26
C THR A 235 1.47 -24.66 -9.84
N ASP A 236 0.73 -23.60 -9.49
CA ASP A 236 -0.02 -23.47 -8.25
C ASP A 236 0.82 -23.75 -6.99
N GLY A 237 1.83 -22.90 -6.76
CA GLY A 237 2.63 -22.92 -5.53
C GLY A 237 4.01 -23.55 -5.63
N GLY A 238 4.46 -23.99 -6.83
CA GLY A 238 5.82 -24.46 -7.03
C GLY A 238 6.89 -23.44 -6.64
N SER A 239 8.12 -23.87 -6.49
CA SER A 239 9.22 -23.04 -6.04
C SER A 239 10.54 -23.40 -6.71
N ARG A 240 11.60 -22.66 -6.40
CA ARG A 240 12.96 -22.98 -6.87
C ARG A 240 13.42 -24.40 -6.50
N LEU A 241 12.80 -25.05 -5.51
CA LEU A 241 13.12 -26.40 -5.11
C LEU A 241 12.75 -27.44 -6.19
N ASP A 242 11.83 -27.10 -7.10
CA ASP A 242 11.44 -28.00 -8.21
C ASP A 242 12.55 -28.22 -9.24
N TRP A 243 13.61 -27.38 -9.22
CA TRP A 243 14.78 -27.49 -10.10
C TRP A 243 16.11 -27.37 -9.34
N LYS A 244 16.11 -27.64 -8.03
CA LYS A 244 17.30 -27.51 -7.17
C LYS A 244 18.46 -28.44 -7.59
N ASP A 245 18.13 -29.58 -8.18
CA ASP A 245 19.12 -30.60 -8.60
C ASP A 245 19.50 -30.46 -10.10
N ASP A 246 19.01 -29.44 -10.79
CA ASP A 246 19.33 -29.12 -12.17
C ASP A 246 20.54 -28.16 -12.23
N GLU A 247 21.70 -28.67 -12.65
CA GLU A 247 22.98 -27.92 -12.65
C GLU A 247 22.92 -26.65 -13.53
N GLU A 248 22.15 -26.66 -14.64
CA GLU A 248 21.96 -25.48 -15.52
C GLU A 248 21.13 -24.39 -14.82
N LEU A 249 20.11 -24.82 -14.07
CA LEU A 249 19.12 -23.91 -13.51
C LEU A 249 19.47 -23.46 -12.09
N GLN A 250 20.19 -24.27 -11.32
CA GLN A 250 20.55 -23.98 -9.95
C GLN A 250 21.44 -22.74 -9.84
N LEU A 251 21.17 -21.92 -8.87
CA LEU A 251 22.00 -20.75 -8.57
C LEU A 251 22.99 -21.11 -7.47
N LYS A 252 24.28 -20.82 -7.67
CA LYS A 252 25.35 -21.09 -6.70
C LYS A 252 25.04 -20.54 -5.30
N CYS A 253 24.39 -19.37 -5.21
CA CYS A 253 24.01 -18.77 -3.94
C CYS A 253 22.94 -19.53 -3.16
N PHE A 254 22.22 -20.49 -3.76
CA PHE A 254 21.19 -21.30 -3.13
C PHE A 254 21.64 -22.72 -2.76
N ILE A 255 22.83 -23.15 -3.20
CA ILE A 255 23.36 -24.48 -2.87
C ILE A 255 23.48 -24.59 -1.33
N GLY A 256 22.93 -25.68 -0.78
CA GLY A 256 22.89 -25.93 0.67
C GLY A 256 21.94 -25.03 1.46
N LYS A 257 21.04 -24.29 0.81
CA LYS A 257 20.11 -23.37 1.45
C LYS A 257 18.64 -23.67 1.14
N ASP A 258 18.27 -24.96 1.12
CA ASP A 258 16.93 -25.40 0.73
C ASP A 258 15.85 -24.89 1.69
N GLU A 259 16.17 -24.65 2.95
CA GLU A 259 15.23 -24.10 3.93
C GLU A 259 15.04 -22.57 3.81
N ASN A 260 15.96 -21.89 3.11
CA ASN A 260 15.93 -20.43 2.98
C ASN A 260 15.48 -20.01 1.56
N PHE A 261 14.95 -18.80 1.43
CA PHE A 261 14.60 -18.19 0.12
C PHE A 261 13.67 -19.04 -0.75
N LYS A 262 12.77 -19.84 -0.15
CA LYS A 262 11.82 -20.71 -0.86
C LYS A 262 10.85 -19.95 -1.76
N ASP A 263 10.60 -18.68 -1.45
CA ASP A 263 9.67 -17.83 -2.22
C ASP A 263 10.30 -17.23 -3.48
N THR A 264 11.62 -17.17 -3.57
CA THR A 264 12.31 -16.67 -4.77
C THR A 264 12.03 -17.60 -5.94
N PHE A 265 11.63 -17.07 -7.09
CA PHE A 265 11.12 -17.79 -8.26
C PHE A 265 9.87 -18.64 -8.00
N GLY A 266 9.21 -18.46 -6.85
CA GLY A 266 8.01 -19.21 -6.51
C GLY A 266 6.77 -18.70 -7.26
N ARG A 267 5.87 -19.64 -7.62
CA ARG A 267 4.54 -19.33 -8.09
C ARG A 267 3.58 -19.11 -6.92
N MET A 268 2.66 -18.17 -7.08
CA MET A 268 1.57 -17.98 -6.13
C MET A 268 0.63 -19.18 -6.14
N TRP A 269 -0.20 -19.30 -5.12
CA TRP A 269 -1.30 -20.28 -5.04
C TRP A 269 -2.62 -19.60 -5.37
N TRP A 270 -3.48 -20.30 -6.10
CA TRP A 270 -4.82 -19.80 -6.37
C TRP A 270 -5.67 -19.66 -5.09
N ASP A 271 -5.61 -20.66 -4.23
CA ASP A 271 -6.48 -20.76 -3.06
C ASP A 271 -5.84 -20.22 -1.76
N ARG A 272 -4.92 -19.26 -1.92
CA ARG A 272 -4.30 -18.53 -0.80
C ARG A 272 -4.23 -17.03 -1.12
N PRO A 273 -4.10 -16.18 -0.09
CA PRO A 273 -3.72 -14.79 -0.30
C PRO A 273 -2.35 -14.71 -1.02
N ALA A 274 -2.17 -13.72 -1.87
CA ALA A 274 -0.86 -13.38 -2.42
C ALA A 274 0.13 -13.01 -1.29
N PRO A 275 1.44 -13.15 -1.48
CA PRO A 275 2.40 -12.48 -0.59
C PRO A 275 2.21 -10.96 -0.65
N THR A 276 2.73 -10.25 0.34
CA THR A 276 2.69 -8.79 0.36
C THR A 276 3.18 -8.21 -0.96
N ILE A 277 2.32 -7.47 -1.66
CA ILE A 277 2.68 -6.77 -2.88
C ILE A 277 3.67 -5.64 -2.51
N THR A 278 4.93 -5.83 -2.91
CA THR A 278 6.05 -4.90 -2.66
C THR A 278 6.32 -4.04 -3.89
N THR A 279 7.25 -3.12 -3.80
CA THR A 279 7.67 -2.27 -4.93
C THR A 279 8.36 -3.02 -6.08
N LYS A 280 8.69 -4.31 -5.89
CA LYS A 280 9.37 -5.17 -6.87
C LYS A 280 8.57 -6.43 -7.23
N PHE A 281 7.26 -6.43 -7.03
CA PHE A 281 6.39 -7.58 -7.33
C PHE A 281 6.40 -8.01 -8.80
N PHE A 282 6.83 -7.13 -9.70
CA PHE A 282 7.00 -7.43 -11.13
C PHE A 282 8.20 -8.33 -11.45
N SER A 283 8.97 -8.74 -10.45
CA SER A 283 10.19 -9.56 -10.60
C SER A 283 10.10 -10.85 -9.80
N ILE A 284 10.16 -11.99 -10.49
CA ILE A 284 10.11 -13.34 -9.88
C ILE A 284 11.29 -13.63 -8.95
N SER A 285 12.40 -12.91 -9.08
CA SER A 285 13.58 -13.09 -8.21
C SER A 285 13.47 -12.38 -6.87
N ASN A 286 12.48 -11.50 -6.69
CA ASN A 286 12.30 -10.72 -5.45
C ASN A 286 11.24 -11.31 -4.50
N GLY A 287 10.77 -12.53 -4.76
CA GLY A 287 9.76 -13.20 -3.95
C GLY A 287 8.91 -14.16 -4.77
N ARG A 288 7.82 -14.60 -4.19
CA ARG A 288 6.83 -15.49 -4.81
C ARG A 288 5.83 -14.67 -5.65
N PHE A 289 6.34 -14.07 -6.73
CA PHE A 289 5.55 -13.19 -7.59
C PHE A 289 5.30 -13.77 -8.99
N ALA A 290 5.64 -15.05 -9.23
CA ALA A 290 5.26 -15.70 -10.45
C ALA A 290 3.76 -16.03 -10.44
N HIS A 291 3.09 -15.83 -11.60
CA HIS A 291 1.70 -16.21 -11.80
C HIS A 291 1.50 -17.70 -11.51
N PRO A 292 0.37 -18.12 -10.91
CA PRO A 292 0.16 -19.54 -10.56
C PRO A 292 0.38 -20.53 -11.72
N GLU A 293 0.01 -20.17 -12.94
CA GLU A 293 0.06 -21.03 -14.12
C GLU A 293 0.97 -20.49 -15.23
N GLU A 294 0.93 -19.18 -15.51
CA GLU A 294 1.64 -18.59 -16.65
C GLU A 294 3.13 -18.40 -16.34
N ASN A 295 3.98 -18.47 -17.36
CA ASN A 295 5.43 -18.36 -17.22
C ASN A 295 5.91 -16.89 -17.19
N ARG A 296 5.42 -16.12 -16.22
CA ARG A 296 5.70 -14.71 -16.01
C ARG A 296 5.55 -14.31 -14.54
N ALA A 297 6.05 -13.15 -14.19
CA ALA A 297 5.59 -12.48 -12.98
C ALA A 297 4.14 -12.01 -13.14
N ILE A 298 3.44 -11.70 -12.05
CA ILE A 298 2.16 -11.00 -12.14
C ILE A 298 2.34 -9.65 -12.83
N SER A 299 1.30 -9.22 -13.55
CA SER A 299 1.29 -7.95 -14.25
C SER A 299 1.10 -6.77 -13.29
N LEU A 300 1.33 -5.56 -13.79
CA LEU A 300 1.05 -4.34 -13.02
C LEU A 300 -0.42 -4.25 -12.63
N ARG A 301 -1.36 -4.60 -13.55
CA ARG A 301 -2.80 -4.58 -13.24
C ARG A 301 -3.19 -5.63 -12.20
N GLU A 302 -2.65 -6.85 -12.31
CA GLU A 302 -2.87 -7.88 -11.29
C GLU A 302 -2.37 -7.40 -9.92
N GLY A 303 -1.17 -6.83 -9.84
CA GLY A 303 -0.65 -6.24 -8.61
C GLY A 303 -1.52 -5.11 -8.06
N ALA A 304 -2.07 -4.25 -8.92
CA ALA A 304 -2.99 -3.18 -8.52
C ALA A 304 -4.30 -3.73 -7.96
N VAL A 305 -4.88 -4.76 -8.60
CA VAL A 305 -6.10 -5.42 -8.12
C VAL A 305 -5.86 -6.15 -6.78
N LEU A 306 -4.68 -6.75 -6.59
CA LEU A 306 -4.30 -7.35 -5.30
C LEU A 306 -4.07 -6.30 -4.19
N GLN A 307 -3.82 -5.04 -4.56
CA GLN A 307 -3.86 -3.87 -3.66
C GLN A 307 -5.25 -3.22 -3.61
N THR A 308 -6.24 -3.90 -4.20
CA THR A 308 -7.64 -3.47 -4.24
C THR A 308 -7.91 -2.12 -4.91
N PHE A 309 -7.00 -1.67 -5.79
CA PHE A 309 -7.32 -0.55 -6.67
C PHE A 309 -8.46 -0.92 -7.62
N PRO A 310 -9.38 -0.01 -7.93
CA PRO A 310 -10.40 -0.22 -8.96
C PRO A 310 -9.77 -0.64 -10.30
N ARG A 311 -10.45 -1.50 -11.04
CA ARG A 311 -9.93 -2.00 -12.33
C ARG A 311 -9.69 -0.90 -13.38
N ASN A 312 -10.42 0.19 -13.27
CA ASN A 312 -10.29 1.38 -14.11
C ASN A 312 -9.34 2.44 -13.54
N TYR A 313 -8.60 2.14 -12.44
CA TYR A 313 -7.61 3.05 -11.89
C TYR A 313 -6.42 3.19 -12.83
N ILE A 314 -6.12 4.41 -13.28
CA ILE A 314 -5.13 4.68 -14.33
C ILE A 314 -3.77 5.03 -13.68
N PHE A 315 -2.74 4.27 -14.01
CA PHE A 315 -1.37 4.55 -13.57
C PHE A 315 -0.59 5.26 -14.68
N LYS A 316 -0.26 6.52 -14.45
CA LYS A 316 0.54 7.36 -15.37
C LYS A 316 1.93 7.58 -14.80
N THR A 317 2.88 6.75 -15.23
CA THR A 317 4.27 6.79 -14.77
C THR A 317 5.23 6.53 -15.91
N SER A 318 6.51 6.81 -15.72
CA SER A 318 7.56 6.68 -16.74
C SER A 318 8.01 5.23 -16.99
N SER A 319 7.73 4.29 -16.07
CA SER A 319 8.26 2.92 -16.15
C SER A 319 7.46 1.88 -15.37
N ILE A 320 7.65 0.59 -15.70
CA ILE A 320 7.14 -0.56 -14.91
C ILE A 320 7.55 -0.42 -13.43
N ALA A 321 8.80 -0.03 -13.18
CA ALA A 321 9.31 0.09 -11.82
C ALA A 321 8.64 1.23 -11.04
N SER A 322 8.38 2.37 -11.69
CA SER A 322 7.65 3.49 -11.09
C SER A 322 6.20 3.12 -10.80
N THR A 323 5.51 2.45 -11.74
CA THR A 323 4.14 1.95 -11.51
C THR A 323 4.10 0.96 -10.34
N ALA A 324 4.99 -0.03 -10.34
CA ALA A 324 5.05 -1.04 -9.29
C ALA A 324 5.37 -0.43 -7.92
N ARG A 325 6.17 0.64 -7.87
CA ARG A 325 6.47 1.38 -6.65
C ARG A 325 5.23 2.08 -6.10
N LEU A 326 4.44 2.75 -6.93
CA LEU A 326 3.18 3.37 -6.50
C LEU A 326 2.20 2.33 -5.98
N ILE A 327 2.05 1.19 -6.68
CA ILE A 327 1.17 0.09 -6.28
C ILE A 327 1.66 -0.53 -4.95
N GLY A 328 2.94 -0.88 -4.84
CA GLY A 328 3.47 -1.61 -3.68
C GLY A 328 3.50 -0.78 -2.39
N ASN A 329 3.70 0.54 -2.51
CA ASN A 329 3.70 1.46 -1.37
C ASN A 329 2.29 1.83 -0.91
N ALA A 330 1.27 1.63 -1.73
CA ALA A 330 -0.08 2.06 -1.40
C ALA A 330 -0.66 1.34 -0.17
N VAL A 331 -1.48 2.05 0.57
CA VAL A 331 -2.48 1.43 1.44
C VAL A 331 -3.58 0.85 0.56
N PRO A 332 -3.99 -0.42 0.75
CA PRO A 332 -5.05 -1.03 -0.03
C PRO A 332 -6.36 -0.23 0.05
N CYS A 333 -6.98 0.04 -1.11
CA CYS A 333 -8.16 0.89 -1.19
C CYS A 333 -9.34 0.33 -0.38
N GLU A 334 -9.53 -0.99 -0.37
CA GLU A 334 -10.61 -1.64 0.40
C GLU A 334 -10.43 -1.44 1.91
N TYR A 335 -9.20 -1.56 2.42
CA TYR A 335 -8.95 -1.32 3.84
C TYR A 335 -9.18 0.17 4.20
N ALA A 336 -8.72 1.08 3.34
CA ALA A 336 -8.97 2.51 3.49
C ALA A 336 -10.48 2.86 3.46
N ARG A 337 -11.26 2.19 2.58
CA ARG A 337 -12.71 2.34 2.52
C ARG A 337 -13.36 1.93 3.85
N ARG A 338 -12.96 0.79 4.41
CA ARG A 338 -13.48 0.31 5.70
C ARG A 338 -13.14 1.26 6.86
N LEU A 339 -11.95 1.84 6.87
CA LEU A 339 -11.60 2.89 7.85
C LEU A 339 -12.49 4.14 7.68
N GLY A 340 -12.75 4.54 6.44
CA GLY A 340 -13.64 5.66 6.14
C GLY A 340 -15.07 5.40 6.61
N GLU A 341 -15.59 4.19 6.44
CA GLU A 341 -16.93 3.80 6.90
C GLU A 341 -17.09 3.91 8.43
N ILE A 342 -16.05 3.62 9.21
CA ILE A 342 -16.06 3.84 10.66
C ILE A 342 -16.26 5.32 11.02
N ILE A 343 -15.73 6.21 10.19
CA ILE A 343 -15.83 7.66 10.39
C ILE A 343 -17.23 8.15 10.03
N VAL A 344 -17.74 7.76 8.85
CA VAL A 344 -19.00 8.31 8.31
C VAL A 344 -20.26 7.67 8.90
N ASN A 345 -20.18 6.40 9.33
CA ASN A 345 -21.31 5.73 9.96
C ASN A 345 -21.52 6.25 11.39
N LYS A 346 -22.78 6.56 11.70
CA LYS A 346 -23.20 7.09 13.02
C LYS A 346 -23.23 6.01 14.08
#